data_9d5cc2862fc12a704dc4fc426de74271
#
_entry.id   9d5cc2862fc12a704dc4fc426de74271
#
_cell.length_a   1.000
_cell.length_b   1.000
_cell.length_c   1.000
_cell.angle_alpha   90.00
_cell.angle_beta   90.00
_cell.angle_gamma   90.00
#
_symmetry.space_group_name_H-M   'P 1'
#
loop_
_entity.id
_entity.type
_entity.pdbx_description
1 polymer ?
#
loop_
_entity_poly.entity_id
_entity_poly.type
_entity_poly.pdbx_seq_one_letter_code
_entity_poly.pdbx_strand_id
1 'polypeptide(L)'
;MIRGLALVAATFAFLSVANAAELDGVYMPDEQVVDGTRLWLNGIGLRTYSIFDIRIYVAGLYLQQRSNDSDTIVQSKGFKLLVIRFLHDVTAAQARNAWQEGFKQNCRSPCQLDPHDVQEFLAHVRPARKGETISLLFTPTGARVTDGGQLLGTIDHPHFAEIMLDTFIGPVPPTNLLKRGLLGLSQQQPSRDDTILSARASQR
;
A
#
# COMPACT_ATOMS: atom_id res chain seq x y z
N MET A 1 -10.43 58.85 38.89
CA MET A 1 -9.63 57.62 39.01
C MET A 1 -10.34 56.52 38.30
N ILE A 2 -9.99 56.21 37.05
CA ILE A 2 -10.61 55.16 36.22
C ILE A 2 -9.59 54.01 36.13
N ARG A 3 -9.91 52.88 36.76
CA ARG A 3 -9.09 51.67 36.70
C ARG A 3 -9.45 50.92 35.42
N GLY A 4 -8.56 50.89 34.46
CA GLY A 4 -8.66 50.08 33.28
C GLY A 4 -8.45 48.59 33.61
N LEU A 5 -9.42 47.75 33.29
CA LEU A 5 -9.35 46.30 33.38
C LEU A 5 -8.78 45.76 32.06
N ALA A 6 -7.54 45.26 32.10
CA ALA A 6 -6.94 44.61 30.94
C ALA A 6 -7.45 43.17 30.80
N LEU A 7 -8.20 42.89 29.75
CA LEU A 7 -8.66 41.55 29.38
C LEU A 7 -7.49 40.81 28.68
N VAL A 8 -6.91 39.80 29.31
CA VAL A 8 -5.95 38.92 28.71
C VAL A 8 -6.72 37.81 27.99
N ALA A 9 -6.78 37.88 26.65
CA ALA A 9 -7.34 36.81 25.83
C ALA A 9 -6.30 35.67 25.70
N ALA A 10 -6.53 34.56 26.38
CA ALA A 10 -5.74 33.34 26.22
C ALA A 10 -6.14 32.64 24.92
N THR A 11 -5.29 32.70 23.90
CA THR A 11 -5.44 31.93 22.67
C THR A 11 -5.05 30.46 22.94
N PHE A 12 -6.03 29.59 23.06
CA PHE A 12 -5.81 28.14 23.05
C PHE A 12 -5.46 27.70 21.62
N ALA A 13 -4.17 27.41 21.37
CA ALA A 13 -3.75 26.71 20.17
C ALA A 13 -4.20 25.23 20.27
N PHE A 14 -5.18 24.84 19.48
CA PHE A 14 -5.55 23.43 19.30
C PHE A 14 -4.40 22.74 18.55
N LEU A 15 -3.55 22.02 19.27
CA LEU A 15 -2.62 21.06 18.68
C LEU A 15 -3.42 19.90 18.11
N SER A 16 -3.61 19.89 16.78
CA SER A 16 -4.14 18.73 16.09
C SER A 16 -3.18 17.59 16.28
N VAL A 17 -3.55 16.58 17.06
CA VAL A 17 -2.78 15.32 17.16
C VAL A 17 -2.95 14.62 15.81
N ALA A 18 -1.92 14.64 14.98
CA ALA A 18 -1.88 13.83 13.78
C ALA A 18 -1.86 12.37 14.22
N ASN A 19 -2.98 11.68 14.08
CA ASN A 19 -3.01 10.24 14.24
C ASN A 19 -2.19 9.62 13.10
N ALA A 20 -1.37 8.64 13.43
CA ALA A 20 -0.58 7.88 12.46
C ALA A 20 -0.66 6.41 12.83
N ALA A 21 -0.82 5.54 11.86
CA ALA A 21 -0.67 4.12 12.09
C ALA A 21 0.81 3.75 12.13
N GLU A 22 1.18 2.88 13.07
CA GLU A 22 2.53 2.37 13.19
C GLU A 22 2.54 0.84 13.00
N LEU A 23 3.48 0.34 12.21
CA LEU A 23 3.73 -1.07 12.06
C LEU A 23 5.22 -1.29 11.87
N ASP A 24 5.81 -2.12 12.71
CA ASP A 24 7.23 -2.52 12.59
C ASP A 24 8.22 -1.32 12.62
N GLY A 25 7.90 -0.28 13.40
CA GLY A 25 8.67 0.96 13.49
C GLY A 25 8.49 1.91 12.30
N VAL A 26 7.55 1.63 11.40
CA VAL A 26 7.20 2.52 10.28
C VAL A 26 5.91 3.26 10.60
N TYR A 27 6.00 4.59 10.57
CA TYR A 27 4.86 5.49 10.75
C TYR A 27 4.26 5.87 9.40
N MET A 28 2.94 5.73 9.28
CA MET A 28 2.15 6.15 8.14
C MET A 28 1.13 7.18 8.61
N PRO A 29 1.17 8.44 8.12
CA PRO A 29 0.20 9.46 8.53
C PRO A 29 -1.22 9.08 8.11
N ASP A 30 -2.23 9.55 8.84
CA ASP A 30 -3.64 9.23 8.58
C ASP A 30 -4.14 9.76 7.23
N GLU A 31 -3.48 10.81 6.71
CA GLU A 31 -3.84 11.40 5.42
C GLU A 31 -2.62 11.76 4.58
N GLN A 32 -2.83 11.80 3.27
CA GLN A 32 -1.92 12.31 2.27
C GLN A 32 -2.67 13.25 1.32
N VAL A 33 -1.99 14.30 0.83
CA VAL A 33 -2.55 15.16 -0.21
C VAL A 33 -1.69 15.01 -1.46
N VAL A 34 -2.28 14.55 -2.55
CA VAL A 34 -1.61 14.33 -3.83
C VAL A 34 -2.40 15.00 -4.93
N ASP A 35 -1.75 15.87 -5.71
CA ASP A 35 -2.38 16.65 -6.78
C ASP A 35 -3.66 17.38 -6.30
N GLY A 36 -3.63 17.94 -5.09
CA GLY A 36 -4.76 18.64 -4.48
C GLY A 36 -5.87 17.71 -3.96
N THR A 37 -5.75 16.39 -4.15
CA THR A 37 -6.72 15.39 -3.68
C THR A 37 -6.29 14.83 -2.33
N ARG A 38 -7.21 14.87 -1.37
CA ARG A 38 -7.00 14.27 -0.04
C ARG A 38 -7.32 12.78 -0.07
N LEU A 39 -6.38 12.00 0.43
CA LEU A 39 -6.47 10.55 0.56
C LEU A 39 -6.30 10.16 2.02
N TRP A 40 -7.14 9.25 2.50
CA TRP A 40 -7.12 8.74 3.87
C TRP A 40 -6.42 7.39 3.93
N LEU A 41 -5.64 7.17 4.96
CA LEU A 41 -5.03 5.86 5.20
C LEU A 41 -6.15 4.81 5.36
N ASN A 42 -6.20 3.88 4.43
CA ASN A 42 -7.13 2.74 4.43
C ASN A 42 -6.64 1.63 5.36
N GLY A 43 -5.35 1.36 5.28
CA GLY A 43 -4.71 0.37 6.13
C GLY A 43 -3.21 0.27 5.87
N ILE A 44 -2.53 -0.47 6.75
CA ILE A 44 -1.08 -0.66 6.76
C ILE A 44 -0.78 -2.15 6.88
N GLY A 45 0.12 -2.66 6.04
CA GLY A 45 0.46 -4.08 5.99
C GLY A 45 1.95 -4.34 5.90
N LEU A 46 2.38 -5.47 6.46
CA LEU A 46 3.75 -5.94 6.43
C LEU A 46 3.89 -7.06 5.39
N ARG A 47 4.88 -6.95 4.51
CA ARG A 47 5.35 -8.07 3.68
C ARG A 47 6.52 -8.77 4.35
N THR A 48 6.36 -10.07 4.57
CA THR A 48 7.45 -10.96 4.96
C THR A 48 7.83 -11.88 3.79
N TYR A 49 9.01 -12.47 3.85
CA TYR A 49 9.51 -13.43 2.88
C TYR A 49 10.08 -14.67 3.60
N SER A 50 9.76 -15.86 3.07
CA SER A 50 10.19 -17.17 3.56
C SER A 50 9.62 -17.56 4.92
N ILE A 51 9.90 -18.82 5.31
CA ILE A 51 9.52 -19.39 6.62
C ILE A 51 10.25 -18.72 7.81
N PHE A 52 11.24 -17.89 7.54
CA PHE A 52 12.00 -17.14 8.55
C PHE A 52 11.43 -15.75 8.81
N ASP A 53 10.27 -15.41 8.21
CA ASP A 53 9.58 -14.13 8.39
C ASP A 53 10.50 -12.90 8.18
N ILE A 54 11.39 -12.96 7.18
CA ILE A 54 12.24 -11.82 6.82
C ILE A 54 11.33 -10.66 6.42
N ARG A 55 11.37 -9.57 7.18
CA ARG A 55 10.55 -8.37 6.96
C ARG A 55 11.11 -7.57 5.80
N ILE A 56 10.38 -7.50 4.71
CA ILE A 56 10.83 -6.86 3.47
C ILE A 56 10.43 -5.39 3.45
N TYR A 57 9.15 -5.10 3.66
CA TYR A 57 8.65 -3.74 3.70
C TYR A 57 7.32 -3.63 4.47
N VAL A 58 7.04 -2.44 4.94
CA VAL A 58 5.70 -2.01 5.34
C VAL A 58 5.11 -1.18 4.22
N ALA A 59 3.84 -1.40 3.90
CA ALA A 59 3.10 -0.59 2.94
C ALA A 59 1.84 0.01 3.56
N GLY A 60 1.52 1.26 3.19
CA GLY A 60 0.27 1.94 3.52
C GLY A 60 -0.53 2.21 2.25
N LEU A 61 -1.80 1.86 2.26
CA LEU A 61 -2.74 2.16 1.18
C LEU A 61 -3.60 3.35 1.58
N TYR A 62 -3.63 4.37 0.72
CA TYR A 62 -4.42 5.58 0.91
C TYR A 62 -5.48 5.69 -0.18
N LEU A 63 -6.71 6.00 0.22
CA LEU A 63 -7.89 6.07 -0.65
C LEU A 63 -8.67 7.36 -0.40
N GLN A 64 -9.41 7.85 -1.41
CA GLN A 64 -10.37 8.93 -1.22
C GLN A 64 -11.53 8.51 -0.31
N GLN A 65 -11.96 7.25 -0.42
CA GLN A 65 -12.95 6.61 0.42
C GLN A 65 -12.39 5.28 0.93
N ARG A 66 -12.39 5.06 2.24
CA ARG A 66 -11.93 3.79 2.84
C ARG A 66 -12.84 2.64 2.41
N SER A 67 -12.23 1.49 2.15
CA SER A 67 -12.93 0.25 1.79
C SER A 67 -12.11 -0.97 2.22
N ASN A 68 -12.77 -2.04 2.61
CA ASN A 68 -12.15 -3.34 2.89
C ASN A 68 -12.35 -4.35 1.75
N ASP A 69 -12.99 -3.94 0.68
CA ASP A 69 -13.24 -4.77 -0.50
C ASP A 69 -12.26 -4.45 -1.62
N SER A 70 -11.43 -5.43 -1.99
CA SER A 70 -10.35 -5.25 -2.96
C SER A 70 -10.88 -4.95 -4.37
N ASP A 71 -11.96 -5.60 -4.80
CA ASP A 71 -12.50 -5.41 -6.15
C ASP A 71 -13.07 -3.99 -6.28
N THR A 72 -13.81 -3.51 -5.27
CA THR A 72 -14.28 -2.13 -5.21
C THR A 72 -13.12 -1.13 -5.26
N ILE A 73 -12.03 -1.37 -4.54
CA ILE A 73 -10.86 -0.50 -4.55
C ILE A 73 -10.21 -0.47 -5.93
N VAL A 74 -9.92 -1.63 -6.51
CA VAL A 74 -9.23 -1.73 -7.80
C VAL A 74 -10.04 -1.08 -8.91
N GLN A 75 -11.34 -1.35 -8.99
CA GLN A 75 -12.24 -0.84 -10.03
C GLN A 75 -12.60 0.64 -9.88
N SER A 76 -12.43 1.22 -8.69
CA SER A 76 -12.75 2.64 -8.46
C SER A 76 -11.92 3.55 -9.37
N LYS A 77 -12.51 4.64 -9.84
CA LYS A 77 -11.80 5.64 -10.67
C LYS A 77 -11.12 6.73 -9.84
N GLY A 78 -11.25 6.67 -8.52
CA GLY A 78 -10.59 7.61 -7.62
C GLY A 78 -9.07 7.39 -7.54
N PHE A 79 -8.36 8.41 -7.06
CA PHE A 79 -6.93 8.30 -6.76
C PHE A 79 -6.70 7.31 -5.62
N LYS A 80 -5.66 6.50 -5.77
CA LYS A 80 -5.16 5.58 -4.76
C LYS A 80 -3.66 5.75 -4.66
N LEU A 81 -3.12 5.80 -3.45
CA LEU A 81 -1.69 5.92 -3.24
C LEU A 81 -1.23 4.73 -2.38
N LEU A 82 -0.25 3.99 -2.87
CA LEU A 82 0.44 2.97 -2.12
C LEU A 82 1.84 3.47 -1.78
N VAL A 83 2.15 3.60 -0.49
CA VAL A 83 3.47 4.02 0.02
C VAL A 83 4.16 2.80 0.60
N ILE A 84 5.35 2.49 0.12
CA ILE A 84 6.13 1.32 0.51
C ILE A 84 7.42 1.79 1.18
N ARG A 85 7.62 1.44 2.45
CA ARG A 85 8.85 1.70 3.20
C ARG A 85 9.64 0.40 3.37
N PHE A 86 10.83 0.33 2.78
CA PHE A 86 11.65 -0.87 2.83
C PHE A 86 12.33 -1.05 4.19
N LEU A 87 12.25 -2.27 4.71
CA LEU A 87 12.91 -2.73 5.95
C LEU A 87 14.14 -3.57 5.66
N HIS A 88 14.30 -4.00 4.40
CA HIS A 88 15.40 -4.84 3.93
C HIS A 88 15.82 -4.41 2.53
N ASP A 89 17.10 -4.62 2.19
CA ASP A 89 17.60 -4.35 0.86
C ASP A 89 17.00 -5.35 -0.13
N VAL A 90 16.55 -4.84 -1.27
CA VAL A 90 15.97 -5.63 -2.37
C VAL A 90 16.72 -5.30 -3.64
N THR A 91 17.35 -6.31 -4.25
CA THR A 91 18.03 -6.12 -5.54
C THR A 91 17.04 -5.89 -6.67
N ALA A 92 17.47 -5.24 -7.76
CA ALA A 92 16.61 -5.04 -8.93
C ALA A 92 16.12 -6.39 -9.52
N ALA A 93 16.92 -7.44 -9.45
CA ALA A 93 16.51 -8.78 -9.91
C ALA A 93 15.39 -9.35 -9.04
N GLN A 94 15.50 -9.25 -7.72
CA GLN A 94 14.44 -9.70 -6.80
C GLN A 94 13.15 -8.90 -7.00
N ALA A 95 13.26 -7.58 -7.17
CA ALA A 95 12.10 -6.72 -7.41
C ALA A 95 11.43 -7.06 -8.76
N ARG A 96 12.20 -7.23 -9.84
CA ARG A 96 11.68 -7.66 -11.16
C ARG A 96 10.96 -9.00 -11.07
N ASN A 97 11.57 -10.00 -10.42
CA ASN A 97 10.96 -11.32 -10.26
C ASN A 97 9.64 -11.24 -9.48
N ALA A 98 9.59 -10.42 -8.42
CA ALA A 98 8.37 -10.22 -7.64
C ALA A 98 7.25 -9.59 -8.49
N TRP A 99 7.55 -8.59 -9.33
CA TRP A 99 6.60 -7.99 -10.24
C TRP A 99 6.11 -8.96 -11.32
N GLN A 100 7.03 -9.68 -11.97
CA GLN A 100 6.68 -10.69 -12.98
C GLN A 100 5.74 -11.75 -12.42
N GLU A 101 6.05 -12.27 -11.24
CA GLU A 101 5.20 -13.27 -10.59
C GLU A 101 3.85 -12.67 -10.19
N GLY A 102 3.83 -11.45 -9.64
CA GLY A 102 2.61 -10.73 -9.29
C GLY A 102 1.70 -10.51 -10.50
N PHE A 103 2.23 -10.06 -11.63
CA PHE A 103 1.47 -9.89 -12.88
C PHE A 103 0.92 -11.24 -13.38
N LYS A 104 1.77 -12.26 -13.46
CA LYS A 104 1.36 -13.60 -13.90
C LYS A 104 0.22 -14.18 -13.06
N GLN A 105 0.25 -13.97 -11.74
CA GLN A 105 -0.73 -14.54 -10.83
C GLN A 105 -2.04 -13.74 -10.77
N ASN A 106 -1.99 -12.42 -11.00
CA ASN A 106 -3.16 -11.55 -10.84
C ASN A 106 -3.79 -11.10 -12.16
N CYS A 107 -3.09 -11.22 -13.29
CA CYS A 107 -3.68 -10.99 -14.60
C CYS A 107 -4.55 -12.19 -15.02
N ARG A 108 -5.86 -12.06 -14.83
CA ARG A 108 -6.83 -13.14 -15.08
C ARG A 108 -6.98 -13.40 -16.57
N SER A 109 -7.28 -14.65 -16.94
CA SER A 109 -7.55 -15.05 -18.33
C SER A 109 -8.92 -14.52 -18.84
N PRO A 110 -8.97 -13.93 -20.06
CA PRO A 110 -7.83 -13.62 -20.93
C PRO A 110 -7.03 -12.42 -20.40
N CYS A 111 -5.74 -12.65 -20.10
CA CYS A 111 -4.86 -11.58 -19.65
C CYS A 111 -4.63 -10.57 -20.80
N GLN A 112 -4.94 -9.30 -20.54
CA GLN A 112 -4.85 -8.21 -21.52
C GLN A 112 -3.65 -7.29 -21.28
N LEU A 113 -2.67 -7.72 -20.48
CA LEU A 113 -1.42 -7.00 -20.36
C LEU A 113 -0.58 -7.18 -21.61
N ASP A 114 -0.14 -6.07 -22.22
CA ASP A 114 0.81 -6.13 -23.32
C ASP A 114 2.18 -6.58 -22.78
N PRO A 115 2.79 -7.64 -23.32
CA PRO A 115 4.10 -8.08 -22.92
C PRO A 115 5.19 -7.01 -23.10
N HIS A 116 5.06 -6.13 -24.08
CA HIS A 116 5.97 -5.01 -24.29
C HIS A 116 5.93 -4.02 -23.14
N ASP A 117 4.72 -3.60 -22.71
CA ASP A 117 4.53 -2.68 -21.58
C ASP A 117 5.09 -3.26 -20.28
N VAL A 118 4.87 -4.58 -20.07
CA VAL A 118 5.45 -5.30 -18.92
C VAL A 118 6.99 -5.28 -18.97
N GLN A 119 7.59 -5.54 -20.12
CA GLN A 119 9.05 -5.51 -20.28
C GLN A 119 9.61 -4.10 -20.07
N GLU A 120 8.98 -3.09 -20.63
CA GLU A 120 9.36 -1.69 -20.46
C GLU A 120 9.31 -1.29 -18.97
N PHE A 121 8.21 -1.59 -18.29
CA PHE A 121 8.10 -1.36 -16.85
C PHE A 121 9.24 -2.06 -16.08
N LEU A 122 9.47 -3.34 -16.33
CA LEU A 122 10.49 -4.12 -15.64
C LEU A 122 11.93 -3.63 -15.92
N ALA A 123 12.19 -3.04 -17.08
CA ALA A 123 13.50 -2.44 -17.40
C ALA A 123 13.82 -1.24 -16.50
N HIS A 124 12.81 -0.53 -16.02
CA HIS A 124 12.95 0.63 -15.14
C HIS A 124 12.94 0.26 -13.64
N VAL A 125 12.69 -1.01 -13.28
CA VAL A 125 12.73 -1.45 -11.89
C VAL A 125 14.14 -1.38 -11.33
N ARG A 126 14.32 -0.59 -10.26
CA ARG A 126 15.58 -0.35 -9.55
C ARG A 126 15.68 -1.20 -8.28
N PRO A 127 16.90 -1.37 -7.73
CA PRO A 127 17.04 -1.91 -6.38
C PRO A 127 16.44 -0.92 -5.37
N ALA A 128 15.99 -1.43 -4.24
CA ALA A 128 15.57 -0.63 -3.10
C ALA A 128 16.40 -0.98 -1.87
N ARG A 129 16.80 0.03 -1.10
CA ARG A 129 17.57 -0.13 0.12
C ARG A 129 16.67 -0.02 1.34
N LYS A 130 17.11 -0.65 2.42
CA LYS A 130 16.48 -0.43 3.72
C LYS A 130 16.39 1.07 4.03
N GLY A 131 15.19 1.51 4.39
CA GLY A 131 14.91 2.90 4.68
C GLY A 131 14.45 3.72 3.47
N GLU A 132 14.50 3.23 2.25
CA GLU A 132 13.94 3.91 1.08
C GLU A 132 12.42 3.81 1.02
N THR A 133 11.79 4.77 0.35
CA THR A 133 10.33 4.84 0.21
C THR A 133 9.98 4.96 -1.26
N ILE A 134 9.28 3.96 -1.77
CA ILE A 134 8.69 3.98 -3.10
C ILE A 134 7.19 4.23 -2.97
N SER A 135 6.64 5.10 -3.80
CA SER A 135 5.20 5.36 -3.86
C SER A 135 4.65 5.08 -5.26
N LEU A 136 3.47 4.47 -5.29
CA LEU A 136 2.70 4.19 -6.49
C LEU A 136 1.39 4.96 -6.38
N LEU A 137 1.24 5.99 -7.23
CA LEU A 137 -0.01 6.74 -7.32
C LEU A 137 -0.81 6.23 -8.52
N PHE A 138 -1.94 5.63 -8.25
CA PHE A 138 -2.90 5.16 -9.24
C PHE A 138 -3.92 6.25 -9.52
N THR A 139 -4.13 6.53 -10.80
CA THR A 139 -5.06 7.54 -11.32
C THR A 139 -6.07 6.90 -12.29
N PRO A 140 -7.12 7.60 -12.72
CA PRO A 140 -8.03 7.07 -13.74
C PRO A 140 -7.37 6.72 -15.07
N THR A 141 -6.20 7.30 -15.37
CA THR A 141 -5.48 7.12 -16.65
C THR A 141 -4.28 6.19 -16.56
N GLY A 142 -3.87 5.79 -15.35
CA GLY A 142 -2.70 4.94 -15.19
C GLY A 142 -2.06 5.04 -13.82
N ALA A 143 -0.72 4.95 -13.75
CA ALA A 143 0.02 5.04 -12.50
C ALA A 143 1.30 5.88 -12.63
N ARG A 144 1.72 6.49 -11.52
CA ARG A 144 3.02 7.16 -11.37
C ARG A 144 3.82 6.48 -10.28
N VAL A 145 5.09 6.22 -10.56
CA VAL A 145 6.05 5.62 -9.63
C VAL A 145 7.03 6.69 -9.18
N THR A 146 7.19 6.86 -7.87
CA THR A 146 8.17 7.81 -7.29
C THR A 146 9.05 7.10 -6.27
N ASP A 147 10.29 7.58 -6.13
CA ASP A 147 11.25 7.17 -5.11
C ASP A 147 11.70 8.41 -4.34
N GLY A 148 11.47 8.43 -3.02
CA GLY A 148 11.77 9.60 -2.19
C GLY A 148 11.13 10.91 -2.68
N GLY A 149 10.01 10.83 -3.42
CA GLY A 149 9.32 11.96 -4.03
C GLY A 149 9.81 12.31 -5.46
N GLN A 150 10.89 11.70 -5.96
CA GLN A 150 11.35 11.87 -7.33
C GLN A 150 10.57 10.95 -8.27
N LEU A 151 9.99 11.51 -9.35
CA LEU A 151 9.30 10.71 -10.37
C LEU A 151 10.30 9.78 -11.09
N LEU A 152 10.02 8.48 -11.05
CA LEU A 152 10.78 7.47 -11.78
C LEU A 152 10.17 7.14 -13.14
N GLY A 153 8.83 7.14 -13.23
CA GLY A 153 8.11 6.82 -14.46
C GLY A 153 6.61 6.96 -14.33
N THR A 154 5.96 7.02 -15.47
CA THR A 154 4.49 7.06 -15.62
C THR A 154 4.06 5.89 -16.50
N ILE A 155 2.94 5.29 -16.15
CA ILE A 155 2.29 4.21 -16.89
C ILE A 155 0.94 4.75 -17.31
N ASP A 156 0.78 5.07 -18.61
CA ASP A 156 -0.46 5.67 -19.15
C ASP A 156 -1.46 4.60 -19.65
N HIS A 157 -1.59 3.53 -18.87
CA HIS A 157 -2.42 2.39 -19.11
C HIS A 157 -3.27 2.07 -17.88
N PRO A 158 -4.57 2.41 -17.87
CA PRO A 158 -5.45 2.18 -16.71
C PRO A 158 -5.50 0.71 -16.30
N HIS A 159 -5.65 -0.21 -17.26
CA HIS A 159 -5.71 -1.64 -16.96
C HIS A 159 -4.39 -2.19 -16.40
N PHE A 160 -3.25 -1.73 -16.90
CA PHE A 160 -1.95 -2.09 -16.34
C PHE A 160 -1.85 -1.61 -14.87
N ALA A 161 -2.29 -0.39 -14.59
CA ALA A 161 -2.31 0.17 -13.25
C ALA A 161 -3.24 -0.61 -12.30
N GLU A 162 -4.40 -1.08 -12.78
CA GLU A 162 -5.32 -1.96 -12.05
C GLU A 162 -4.63 -3.28 -11.67
N ILE A 163 -4.00 -3.97 -12.64
CA ILE A 163 -3.27 -5.21 -12.37
C ILE A 163 -2.06 -4.97 -11.44
N MET A 164 -1.38 -3.83 -11.58
CA MET A 164 -0.30 -3.45 -10.67
C MET A 164 -0.79 -3.34 -9.22
N LEU A 165 -1.95 -2.74 -8.98
CA LEU A 165 -2.55 -2.69 -7.65
C LEU A 165 -2.99 -4.09 -7.18
N ASP A 166 -3.54 -4.91 -8.08
CA ASP A 166 -3.91 -6.29 -7.79
C ASP A 166 -2.73 -7.14 -7.32
N THR A 167 -1.50 -6.80 -7.70
CA THR A 167 -0.32 -7.51 -7.15
C THR A 167 -0.18 -7.34 -5.64
N PHE A 168 -0.85 -6.38 -5.01
CA PHE A 168 -0.82 -6.14 -3.55
C PHE A 168 -2.09 -6.59 -2.83
N ILE A 169 -3.26 -6.31 -3.42
CA ILE A 169 -4.56 -6.55 -2.78
C ILE A 169 -5.47 -7.50 -3.57
N GLY A 170 -5.02 -7.99 -4.72
CA GLY A 170 -5.76 -8.90 -5.58
C GLY A 170 -5.90 -10.33 -5.03
N PRO A 171 -6.33 -11.28 -5.88
CA PRO A 171 -6.56 -12.67 -5.48
C PRO A 171 -5.32 -13.38 -4.95
N VAL A 172 -4.15 -13.08 -5.53
CA VAL A 172 -2.87 -13.73 -5.16
C VAL A 172 -1.87 -12.67 -4.70
N PRO A 173 -2.02 -12.14 -3.47
CA PRO A 173 -1.11 -11.14 -2.92
C PRO A 173 0.23 -11.76 -2.54
N PRO A 174 1.29 -10.95 -2.33
CA PRO A 174 2.60 -11.44 -1.86
C PRO A 174 2.52 -12.18 -0.52
N THR A 175 1.64 -11.72 0.38
CA THR A 175 1.23 -12.41 1.61
C THR A 175 -0.20 -12.00 1.98
N ASN A 176 -0.95 -12.92 2.59
CA ASN A 176 -2.29 -12.60 3.10
C ASN A 176 -2.24 -11.53 4.19
N LEU A 177 -1.16 -11.51 4.99
CA LEU A 177 -0.96 -10.52 6.04
C LEU A 177 -0.87 -9.10 5.45
N LEU A 178 -0.08 -8.92 4.39
CA LEU A 178 0.02 -7.64 3.67
C LEU A 178 -1.36 -7.19 3.16
N LYS A 179 -2.06 -8.06 2.40
CA LYS A 179 -3.39 -7.74 1.85
C LYS A 179 -4.38 -7.35 2.93
N ARG A 180 -4.52 -8.16 3.98
CA ARG A 180 -5.44 -7.86 5.09
C ARG A 180 -5.12 -6.52 5.74
N GLY A 181 -3.83 -6.24 5.97
CA GLY A 181 -3.38 -4.97 6.52
C GLY A 181 -3.75 -3.77 5.63
N LEU A 182 -3.48 -3.84 4.33
CA LEU A 182 -3.81 -2.79 3.36
C LEU A 182 -5.33 -2.54 3.25
N LEU A 183 -6.13 -3.60 3.41
CA LEU A 183 -7.60 -3.52 3.42
C LEU A 183 -8.17 -3.05 4.77
N GLY A 184 -7.35 -2.68 5.75
CA GLY A 184 -7.81 -2.25 7.07
C GLY A 184 -8.44 -3.37 7.90
N LEU A 185 -8.23 -4.63 7.52
CA LEU A 185 -8.69 -5.79 8.27
C LEU A 185 -7.69 -6.13 9.38
N SER A 186 -8.17 -6.62 10.53
CA SER A 186 -7.29 -6.99 11.64
C SER A 186 -6.22 -7.98 11.19
N GLN A 187 -4.96 -7.74 11.60
CA GLN A 187 -3.80 -8.56 11.23
C GLN A 187 -3.65 -9.82 12.09
N GLN A 188 -4.68 -10.23 12.81
CA GLN A 188 -4.63 -11.49 13.55
C GLN A 188 -4.41 -12.63 12.57
N GLN A 189 -3.24 -13.24 12.63
CA GLN A 189 -3.00 -14.55 12.01
C GLN A 189 -3.99 -15.53 12.65
N PRO A 190 -4.69 -16.39 11.86
CA PRO A 190 -5.50 -17.43 12.47
C PRO A 190 -4.63 -18.19 13.46
N SER A 191 -5.09 -18.30 14.70
CA SER A 191 -4.35 -19.04 15.72
C SER A 191 -4.18 -20.48 15.22
N ARG A 192 -3.07 -21.15 15.60
CA ARG A 192 -2.86 -22.55 15.25
C ARG A 192 -4.05 -23.43 15.63
N ASP A 193 -4.79 -23.03 16.64
CA ASP A 193 -5.99 -23.73 17.13
C ASP A 193 -7.16 -23.63 16.14
N ASP A 194 -7.35 -22.48 15.44
CA ASP A 194 -8.40 -22.33 14.42
C ASP A 194 -8.14 -23.19 13.19
N THR A 195 -6.86 -23.40 12.85
CA THR A 195 -6.46 -24.27 11.74
C THR A 195 -6.73 -25.76 12.07
N ILE A 196 -6.54 -26.16 13.32
CA ILE A 196 -6.80 -27.52 13.78
C ILE A 196 -8.30 -27.80 13.85
N LEU A 197 -9.10 -26.82 14.28
CA LEU A 197 -10.56 -26.95 14.37
C LEU A 197 -11.21 -27.02 12.98
N SER A 198 -10.74 -26.20 12.01
CA SER A 198 -11.24 -26.25 10.64
C SER A 198 -10.88 -27.56 9.92
N ALA A 199 -9.69 -28.10 10.14
CA ALA A 199 -9.27 -29.40 9.60
C ALA A 199 -10.08 -30.56 10.17
N ARG A 200 -10.51 -30.50 11.43
CA ARG A 200 -11.38 -31.52 12.07
C ARG A 200 -12.84 -31.44 11.59
N ALA A 201 -13.33 -30.24 11.25
CA ALA A 201 -14.68 -30.06 10.73
C ALA A 201 -14.83 -30.57 9.29
N SER A 202 -13.76 -30.61 8.51
CA SER A 202 -13.74 -31.09 7.12
C SER A 202 -13.64 -32.62 6.99
N GLN A 203 -13.46 -33.35 8.10
CA GLN A 203 -13.34 -34.80 8.14
C GLN A 203 -14.58 -35.51 8.71
N ARG A 204 -15.68 -34.80 8.90
CA ARG A 204 -17.00 -35.34 9.27
C ARG A 204 -17.98 -35.14 8.12
#